data_3ca387f56984c3eebc9da9be11a90b9f
#
_entry.id   3ca387f56984c3eebc9da9be11a90b9f
#
_cell.length_a   1.000
_cell.length_b   1.000
_cell.length_c   1.000
_cell.angle_alpha   90.00
_cell.angle_beta   90.00
_cell.angle_gamma   90.00
#
_symmetry.space_group_name_H-M   'P 1'
#
loop_
_entity.id
_entity.type
_entity.pdbx_description
1 polymer ?
#
loop_
_entity_poly.entity_id
_entity_poly.type
_entity_poly.pdbx_seq_one_letter_code
_entity_poly.pdbx_strand_id
1 'polypeptide(L)'
;VIGRYPIIDIDPVVEGGRYPVKAVVGETFPISATAFREGHDAMSVEVVLVPPAQDPEPAFPAPGGDPGLLLRMHQVGPTHPDRWTVDARLDRAGDWSYFVVSWGDPYETWKHKAEIKLPAGIDVELELEEGARVLDRAAADAADAHSRKVLSEAAAAMRDTNETAEQRLYAAEAPAVRDALADHPLRERPHWSGPWPVRVERARALYGAWYEFFPRSEGASLHPLRSGTFRTAEKRLPAIRDMGFDVVYLPP
;
A
#
# COMPACT_ATOMS: atom_id res chain seq x y z
N VAL A 1 2.43 4.95 -23.66
CA VAL A 1 1.14 5.65 -23.81
C VAL A 1 0.76 6.14 -22.42
N ILE A 2 0.59 7.45 -22.25
CA ILE A 2 0.11 8.02 -20.98
C ILE A 2 -1.36 7.59 -20.84
N GLY A 3 -1.67 6.89 -19.74
CA GLY A 3 -3.04 6.49 -19.42
C GLY A 3 -3.94 7.69 -19.07
N ARG A 4 -5.24 7.44 -18.93
CA ARG A 4 -6.22 8.50 -18.55
C ARG A 4 -6.02 9.00 -17.12
N TYR A 5 -5.38 8.20 -16.27
CA TYR A 5 -5.06 8.48 -14.87
C TYR A 5 -3.54 8.31 -14.69
N PRO A 6 -2.72 9.25 -15.19
CA PRO A 6 -1.26 9.13 -15.13
C PRO A 6 -0.76 9.15 -13.70
N ILE A 7 0.30 8.37 -13.46
CA ILE A 7 1.02 8.30 -12.19
C ILE A 7 2.45 8.73 -12.45
N ILE A 8 2.93 9.72 -11.72
CA ILE A 8 4.29 10.25 -11.78
C ILE A 8 4.82 10.50 -10.38
N ASP A 9 6.09 10.87 -10.25
CA ASP A 9 6.76 11.26 -8.99
C ASP A 9 6.51 10.25 -7.85
N ILE A 10 6.67 8.97 -8.15
CA ILE A 10 6.52 7.90 -7.17
C ILE A 10 7.72 7.91 -6.22
N ASP A 11 7.44 7.85 -4.93
CA ASP A 11 8.45 7.79 -3.88
C ASP A 11 8.00 6.78 -2.79
N PRO A 12 8.91 5.93 -2.29
CA PRO A 12 10.34 5.88 -2.55
C PRO A 12 10.70 5.03 -3.78
N VAL A 13 11.50 5.57 -4.69
CA VAL A 13 12.06 4.86 -5.85
C VAL A 13 13.54 5.21 -5.99
N VAL A 14 14.42 4.21 -6.10
CA VAL A 14 15.86 4.42 -6.24
C VAL A 14 16.28 4.20 -7.70
N GLU A 15 16.89 5.24 -8.30
CA GLU A 15 17.38 5.21 -9.69
C GLU A 15 16.35 4.64 -10.69
N GLY A 16 15.10 5.12 -10.62
CA GLY A 16 14.03 4.66 -11.52
C GLY A 16 13.65 3.19 -11.35
N GLY A 17 13.86 2.62 -10.16
CA GLY A 17 13.56 1.22 -9.86
C GLY A 17 14.70 0.24 -10.16
N ARG A 18 15.88 0.75 -10.56
CA ARG A 18 17.06 -0.09 -10.82
C ARG A 18 17.58 -0.79 -9.58
N TYR A 19 17.47 -0.14 -8.42
CA TYR A 19 17.85 -0.70 -7.13
C TYR A 19 16.65 -0.70 -6.18
N PRO A 20 16.59 -1.69 -5.26
CA PRO A 20 15.52 -1.73 -4.29
C PRO A 20 15.66 -0.61 -3.25
N VAL A 21 14.52 -0.06 -2.88
CA VAL A 21 14.38 0.73 -1.66
C VAL A 21 14.68 -0.16 -0.46
N LYS A 22 15.33 0.35 0.57
CA LYS A 22 15.61 -0.40 1.78
C LYS A 22 14.63 -0.04 2.88
N ALA A 23 14.11 -1.08 3.52
CA ALA A 23 13.28 -1.00 4.72
C ALA A 23 13.69 -2.13 5.69
N VAL A 24 13.18 -2.10 6.91
CA VAL A 24 13.31 -3.21 7.86
C VAL A 24 11.95 -3.73 8.29
N VAL A 25 11.93 -4.96 8.78
CA VAL A 25 10.70 -5.58 9.28
C VAL A 25 10.06 -4.70 10.35
N GLY A 26 8.77 -4.38 10.15
CA GLY A 26 7.97 -3.59 11.08
C GLY A 26 8.20 -2.07 11.00
N GLU A 27 9.10 -1.59 10.15
CA GLU A 27 9.25 -0.16 9.86
C GLU A 27 8.01 0.35 9.12
N THR A 28 7.55 1.53 9.52
CA THR A 28 6.54 2.28 8.79
C THR A 28 7.22 3.33 7.93
N PHE A 29 6.94 3.32 6.63
CA PHE A 29 7.46 4.30 5.69
C PHE A 29 6.36 4.74 4.72
N PRO A 30 6.35 6.03 4.31
CA PRO A 30 5.36 6.51 3.37
C PRO A 30 5.67 6.04 1.94
N ILE A 31 4.62 5.65 1.21
CA ILE A 31 4.63 5.55 -0.24
C ILE A 31 3.75 6.67 -0.77
N SER A 32 4.27 7.45 -1.70
CA SER A 32 3.55 8.56 -2.27
C SER A 32 3.72 8.63 -3.79
N ALA A 33 2.74 9.24 -4.45
CA ALA A 33 2.76 9.44 -5.90
C ALA A 33 1.95 10.68 -6.27
N THR A 34 2.25 11.27 -7.40
CA THR A 34 1.39 12.28 -8.03
C THR A 34 0.52 11.55 -9.06
N ALA A 35 -0.80 11.61 -8.86
CA ALA A 35 -1.77 11.04 -9.78
C ALA A 35 -2.91 12.02 -10.00
N PHE A 36 -3.26 12.24 -11.26
CA PHE A 36 -4.23 13.26 -11.66
C PHE A 36 -5.04 12.83 -12.88
N ARG A 37 -6.04 13.61 -13.20
CA ARG A 37 -6.90 13.43 -14.38
C ARG A 37 -7.45 14.76 -14.86
N GLU A 38 -7.93 14.78 -16.10
CA GLU A 38 -8.72 15.89 -16.60
C GLU A 38 -10.18 15.76 -16.15
N GLY A 39 -10.82 16.90 -15.82
CA GLY A 39 -12.23 16.99 -15.45
C GLY A 39 -12.49 16.78 -13.95
N HIS A 40 -13.78 16.64 -13.59
CA HIS A 40 -14.26 16.72 -12.21
C HIS A 40 -14.72 15.38 -11.61
N ASP A 41 -14.68 14.28 -12.39
CA ASP A 41 -15.06 12.98 -11.82
C ASP A 41 -14.02 12.52 -10.80
N ALA A 42 -14.42 11.74 -9.82
CA ALA A 42 -13.53 11.23 -8.81
C ALA A 42 -12.54 10.22 -9.39
N MET A 43 -11.37 10.17 -8.77
CA MET A 43 -10.38 9.12 -8.99
C MET A 43 -9.90 8.57 -7.64
N SER A 44 -9.40 7.37 -7.68
CA SER A 44 -8.80 6.73 -6.52
C SER A 44 -7.43 6.19 -6.85
N VAL A 45 -6.59 6.07 -5.82
CA VAL A 45 -5.22 5.55 -5.94
C VAL A 45 -4.97 4.57 -4.79
N GLU A 46 -4.27 3.50 -5.10
CA GLU A 46 -3.86 2.52 -4.09
C GLU A 46 -2.46 1.99 -4.35
N VAL A 47 -1.85 1.44 -3.32
CA VAL A 47 -0.62 0.66 -3.39
C VAL A 47 -0.98 -0.82 -3.29
N VAL A 48 -0.44 -1.61 -4.19
CA VAL A 48 -0.48 -3.07 -4.16
C VAL A 48 0.88 -3.57 -3.73
N LEU A 49 0.99 -4.13 -2.53
CA LEU A 49 2.21 -4.73 -2.01
C LEU A 49 2.29 -6.20 -2.40
N VAL A 50 3.38 -6.59 -3.03
CA VAL A 50 3.65 -7.98 -3.41
C VAL A 50 4.72 -8.54 -2.49
N PRO A 51 4.39 -9.55 -1.65
CA PRO A 51 5.34 -10.16 -0.74
C PRO A 51 6.43 -10.96 -1.47
N PRO A 52 7.55 -11.27 -0.79
CA PRO A 52 8.56 -12.19 -1.31
C PRO A 52 7.91 -13.52 -1.70
N ALA A 53 8.29 -14.07 -2.85
CA ALA A 53 7.81 -15.36 -3.30
C ALA A 53 8.11 -16.45 -2.24
N GLN A 54 7.07 -17.18 -1.85
CA GLN A 54 7.23 -18.51 -1.29
C GLN A 54 7.11 -19.44 -2.50
N ASP A 55 8.21 -20.16 -2.83
CA ASP A 55 8.29 -21.04 -4.01
C ASP A 55 6.96 -21.70 -4.43
N PRO A 56 6.59 -21.73 -5.71
CA PRO A 56 7.20 -21.16 -6.90
C PRO A 56 6.62 -19.81 -7.33
N GLU A 57 7.32 -19.10 -8.23
CA GLU A 57 7.08 -17.73 -8.69
C GLU A 57 5.63 -17.23 -8.62
N PRO A 58 5.39 -16.05 -7.97
CA PRO A 58 4.09 -15.41 -8.08
C PRO A 58 3.92 -14.97 -9.55
N ALA A 59 2.88 -15.47 -10.18
CA ALA A 59 2.35 -14.82 -11.36
C ALA A 59 2.10 -13.34 -11.00
N PHE A 60 2.48 -12.40 -11.88
CA PHE A 60 2.08 -11.00 -11.77
C PHE A 60 0.62 -10.95 -11.31
N PRO A 61 0.24 -10.03 -10.39
CA PRO A 61 -1.16 -9.83 -10.11
C PRO A 61 -1.85 -9.46 -11.43
N ALA A 62 -2.41 -10.46 -12.07
CA ALA A 62 -3.24 -10.26 -13.23
C ALA A 62 -4.51 -9.54 -12.77
N PRO A 63 -5.14 -8.72 -13.60
CA PRO A 63 -6.46 -8.20 -13.31
C PRO A 63 -7.37 -9.37 -12.89
N GLY A 64 -7.77 -9.43 -11.59
CA GLY A 64 -8.59 -10.49 -11.02
C GLY A 64 -7.87 -11.60 -10.23
N GLY A 65 -6.52 -11.57 -10.09
CA GLY A 65 -5.77 -12.43 -9.15
C GLY A 65 -5.79 -11.87 -7.72
N ASP A 66 -5.37 -12.69 -6.73
CA ASP A 66 -5.16 -12.21 -5.34
C ASP A 66 -4.14 -11.06 -5.37
N PRO A 67 -4.55 -9.82 -5.10
CA PRO A 67 -3.73 -8.64 -5.39
C PRO A 67 -2.61 -8.39 -4.38
N GLY A 68 -2.38 -9.31 -3.45
CA GLY A 68 -1.50 -9.05 -2.32
C GLY A 68 -2.15 -8.09 -1.30
N LEU A 69 -1.35 -7.39 -0.50
CA LEU A 69 -1.87 -6.43 0.47
C LEU A 69 -2.18 -5.09 -0.22
N LEU A 70 -3.45 -4.68 -0.17
CA LEU A 70 -3.93 -3.41 -0.73
C LEU A 70 -3.87 -2.31 0.33
N LEU A 71 -3.33 -1.17 -0.03
CA LEU A 71 -3.29 0.02 0.82
C LEU A 71 -3.91 1.21 0.07
N ARG A 72 -5.08 1.67 0.50
CA ARG A 72 -5.73 2.84 -0.09
C ARG A 72 -4.92 4.10 0.20
N MET A 73 -4.58 4.84 -0.83
CA MET A 73 -3.90 6.14 -0.68
C MET A 73 -4.92 7.25 -0.43
N HIS A 74 -4.48 8.29 0.25
CA HIS A 74 -5.26 9.52 0.45
C HIS A 74 -4.49 10.74 -0.07
N GLN A 75 -5.21 11.77 -0.43
CA GLN A 75 -4.61 13.05 -0.87
C GLN A 75 -3.91 13.74 0.31
N VAL A 76 -2.75 14.31 0.05
CA VAL A 76 -1.94 14.99 1.08
C VAL A 76 -2.65 16.23 1.63
N GLY A 77 -3.48 16.87 0.84
CA GLY A 77 -4.29 18.01 1.24
C GLY A 77 -4.55 19.00 0.11
N PRO A 78 -5.31 20.07 0.39
CA PRO A 78 -5.79 20.99 -0.65
C PRO A 78 -4.70 21.78 -1.35
N THR A 79 -3.52 21.92 -0.74
CA THR A 79 -2.36 22.59 -1.36
C THR A 79 -1.62 21.70 -2.36
N HIS A 80 -1.83 20.38 -2.30
CA HIS A 80 -1.26 19.39 -3.21
C HIS A 80 -2.34 18.34 -3.55
N PRO A 81 -3.39 18.73 -4.28
CA PRO A 81 -4.56 17.88 -4.51
C PRO A 81 -4.24 16.61 -5.32
N ASP A 82 -3.19 16.65 -6.14
CA ASP A 82 -2.78 15.51 -6.97
C ASP A 82 -1.72 14.62 -6.28
N ARG A 83 -1.25 15.00 -5.09
CA ARG A 83 -0.30 14.19 -4.31
C ARG A 83 -1.05 13.25 -3.39
N TRP A 84 -0.77 11.96 -3.53
CA TRP A 84 -1.34 10.85 -2.78
C TRP A 84 -0.28 10.18 -1.92
N THR A 85 -0.68 9.69 -0.76
CA THR A 85 0.23 9.01 0.18
C THR A 85 -0.49 7.93 0.97
N VAL A 86 0.29 6.95 1.42
CA VAL A 86 -0.12 5.94 2.41
C VAL A 86 1.10 5.43 3.16
N ASP A 87 0.93 5.12 4.42
CA ASP A 87 1.96 4.48 5.22
C ASP A 87 1.96 2.96 4.99
N ALA A 88 3.08 2.42 4.55
CA ALA A 88 3.31 1.00 4.38
C ALA A 88 4.11 0.42 5.55
N ARG A 89 3.75 -0.81 5.94
CA ARG A 89 4.49 -1.57 6.95
C ARG A 89 4.61 -3.02 6.51
N LEU A 90 5.85 -3.50 6.37
CA LEU A 90 6.12 -4.84 5.87
C LEU A 90 6.48 -5.78 7.03
N ASP A 91 5.87 -6.96 7.06
CA ASP A 91 5.85 -7.87 8.20
C ASP A 91 7.00 -8.89 8.23
N ARG A 92 7.70 -9.07 7.11
CA ARG A 92 8.77 -10.07 6.98
C ARG A 92 9.91 -9.59 6.09
N ALA A 93 11.10 -10.11 6.36
CA ALA A 93 12.29 -9.86 5.54
C ALA A 93 12.18 -10.53 4.17
N GLY A 94 12.83 -9.94 3.16
CA GLY A 94 12.89 -10.47 1.81
C GLY A 94 12.73 -9.41 0.73
N ASP A 95 12.64 -9.88 -0.51
CA ASP A 95 12.45 -9.03 -1.68
C ASP A 95 10.97 -8.83 -1.94
N TRP A 96 10.48 -7.68 -1.56
CA TRP A 96 9.15 -7.18 -1.84
C TRP A 96 9.14 -6.33 -3.10
N SER A 97 7.97 -6.11 -3.65
CA SER A 97 7.73 -5.04 -4.61
C SER A 97 6.40 -4.38 -4.36
N TYR A 98 6.19 -3.20 -4.93
CA TYR A 98 4.90 -2.56 -4.92
C TYR A 98 4.55 -1.97 -6.28
N PHE A 99 3.26 -1.84 -6.51
CA PHE A 99 2.69 -1.08 -7.61
C PHE A 99 1.89 0.08 -7.03
N VAL A 100 1.83 1.17 -7.79
CA VAL A 100 0.83 2.22 -7.58
C VAL A 100 -0.21 2.08 -8.68
N VAL A 101 -1.47 2.08 -8.31
CA VAL A 101 -2.60 1.92 -9.24
C VAL A 101 -3.54 3.11 -9.08
N SER A 102 -3.90 3.73 -10.19
CA SER A 102 -4.90 4.81 -10.24
C SER A 102 -6.04 4.45 -11.17
N TRP A 103 -7.25 4.88 -10.85
CA TRP A 103 -8.44 4.60 -11.68
C TRP A 103 -9.52 5.67 -11.49
N GLY A 104 -10.46 5.73 -12.42
CA GLY A 104 -11.70 6.46 -12.23
C GLY A 104 -12.61 5.75 -11.25
N ASP A 105 -13.11 6.48 -10.27
CA ASP A 105 -14.00 5.96 -9.23
C ASP A 105 -15.46 6.35 -9.54
N PRO A 106 -16.26 5.46 -10.16
CA PRO A 106 -17.62 5.77 -10.53
C PRO A 106 -18.53 5.98 -9.32
N TYR A 107 -18.26 5.26 -8.22
CA TYR A 107 -19.08 5.39 -7.01
C TYR A 107 -18.86 6.75 -6.35
N GLU A 108 -17.61 7.16 -6.13
CA GLU A 108 -17.32 8.47 -5.55
C GLU A 108 -17.76 9.61 -6.49
N THR A 109 -17.65 9.42 -7.81
CA THR A 109 -18.15 10.38 -8.80
C THR A 109 -19.65 10.56 -8.69
N TRP A 110 -20.40 9.47 -8.65
CA TRP A 110 -21.85 9.51 -8.48
C TRP A 110 -22.23 10.09 -7.13
N LYS A 111 -21.63 9.61 -6.05
CA LYS A 111 -21.91 10.05 -4.68
C LYS A 111 -21.79 11.56 -4.53
N HIS A 112 -20.69 12.14 -5.02
CA HIS A 112 -20.49 13.59 -4.99
C HIS A 112 -21.61 14.37 -5.71
N LYS A 113 -22.10 13.87 -6.84
CA LYS A 113 -23.25 14.48 -7.55
C LYS A 113 -24.55 14.31 -6.76
N ALA A 114 -24.78 13.12 -6.20
CA ALA A 114 -26.00 12.80 -5.45
C ALA A 114 -26.11 13.66 -4.19
N GLU A 115 -25.01 13.84 -3.43
CA GLU A 115 -24.97 14.71 -2.24
C GLU A 115 -25.36 16.17 -2.53
N ILE A 116 -25.15 16.64 -3.75
CA ILE A 116 -25.51 18.01 -4.16
C ILE A 116 -26.93 18.05 -4.71
N LYS A 117 -27.29 17.15 -5.63
CA LYS A 117 -28.54 17.20 -6.39
C LYS A 117 -29.74 16.71 -5.60
N LEU A 118 -29.62 15.64 -4.82
CA LEU A 118 -30.75 15.05 -4.10
C LEU A 118 -31.36 16.03 -3.08
N PRO A 119 -30.58 16.72 -2.22
CA PRO A 119 -31.13 17.73 -1.32
C PRO A 119 -31.77 18.93 -2.04
N ALA A 120 -31.30 19.24 -3.25
CA ALA A 120 -31.83 20.31 -4.10
C ALA A 120 -33.08 19.88 -4.87
N GLY A 121 -33.50 18.62 -4.82
CA GLY A 121 -34.64 18.09 -5.56
C GLY A 121 -34.40 18.01 -7.08
N ILE A 122 -33.13 17.98 -7.52
CA ILE A 122 -32.77 18.01 -8.94
C ILE A 122 -32.51 16.58 -9.42
N ASP A 123 -33.18 16.17 -10.47
CA ASP A 123 -32.99 14.87 -11.16
C ASP A 123 -33.04 13.65 -10.22
N VAL A 124 -33.82 13.71 -9.14
CA VAL A 124 -33.78 12.77 -8.01
C VAL A 124 -33.83 11.31 -8.47
N GLU A 125 -34.84 10.95 -9.27
CA GLU A 125 -35.00 9.55 -9.74
C GLU A 125 -33.87 9.13 -10.69
N LEU A 126 -33.36 10.05 -11.49
CA LEU A 126 -32.21 9.78 -12.38
C LEU A 126 -30.94 9.52 -11.58
N GLU A 127 -30.60 10.37 -10.60
CA GLU A 127 -29.42 10.21 -9.77
C GLU A 127 -29.48 8.92 -8.95
N LEU A 128 -30.61 8.54 -8.39
CA LEU A 128 -30.81 7.30 -7.68
C LEU A 128 -30.64 6.07 -8.60
N GLU A 129 -31.19 6.12 -9.82
CA GLU A 129 -31.01 5.04 -10.79
C GLU A 129 -29.54 4.95 -11.29
N GLU A 130 -28.87 6.08 -11.50
CA GLU A 130 -27.44 6.07 -11.84
C GLU A 130 -26.59 5.40 -10.74
N GLY A 131 -26.83 5.74 -9.47
CA GLY A 131 -26.17 5.10 -8.34
C GLY A 131 -26.46 3.60 -8.23
N ALA A 132 -27.72 3.21 -8.40
CA ALA A 132 -28.11 1.81 -8.40
C ALA A 132 -27.38 1.00 -9.50
N ARG A 133 -27.22 1.58 -10.70
CA ARG A 133 -26.43 0.96 -11.79
C ARG A 133 -24.95 0.85 -11.46
N VAL A 134 -24.37 1.83 -10.75
CA VAL A 134 -22.98 1.76 -10.29
C VAL A 134 -22.82 0.61 -9.30
N LEU A 135 -23.74 0.45 -8.34
CA LEU A 135 -23.72 -0.65 -7.38
C LEU A 135 -23.98 -2.01 -8.04
N ASP A 136 -24.85 -2.11 -9.04
CA ASP A 136 -25.05 -3.34 -9.82
C ASP A 136 -23.76 -3.77 -10.53
N ARG A 137 -23.02 -2.82 -11.12
CA ARG A 137 -21.73 -3.08 -11.77
C ARG A 137 -20.70 -3.55 -10.76
N ALA A 138 -20.62 -2.89 -9.59
CA ALA A 138 -19.73 -3.29 -8.51
C ALA A 138 -20.09 -4.68 -7.97
N ALA A 139 -21.38 -5.00 -7.82
CA ALA A 139 -21.83 -6.33 -7.44
C ALA A 139 -21.45 -7.42 -8.45
N ALA A 140 -21.54 -7.11 -9.75
CA ALA A 140 -21.15 -8.05 -10.81
C ALA A 140 -19.63 -8.33 -10.81
N ASP A 141 -18.81 -7.36 -10.39
CA ASP A 141 -17.34 -7.41 -10.35
C ASP A 141 -16.81 -8.00 -9.02
N ALA A 142 -17.63 -7.99 -7.95
CA ALA A 142 -17.23 -8.48 -6.63
C ALA A 142 -16.91 -9.97 -6.63
N ALA A 143 -15.74 -10.33 -6.10
CA ALA A 143 -15.26 -11.70 -6.08
C ALA A 143 -16.03 -12.60 -5.10
N ASP A 144 -16.41 -12.06 -3.94
CA ASP A 144 -17.09 -12.83 -2.90
C ASP A 144 -18.62 -12.66 -2.91
N ALA A 145 -19.32 -13.67 -2.39
CA ALA A 145 -20.78 -13.71 -2.39
C ALA A 145 -21.42 -12.71 -1.41
N HIS A 146 -20.72 -12.35 -0.33
CA HIS A 146 -21.21 -11.40 0.67
C HIS A 146 -21.24 -9.98 0.11
N SER A 147 -20.13 -9.50 -0.43
CA SER A 147 -20.04 -8.18 -1.07
C SER A 147 -21.01 -8.05 -2.23
N ARG A 148 -21.12 -9.10 -3.06
CA ARG A 148 -22.09 -9.14 -4.16
C ARG A 148 -23.52 -8.96 -3.67
N LYS A 149 -23.90 -9.66 -2.59
CA LYS A 149 -25.23 -9.57 -2.01
C LYS A 149 -25.50 -8.18 -1.45
N VAL A 150 -24.58 -7.64 -0.64
CA VAL A 150 -24.69 -6.29 -0.02
C VAL A 150 -24.91 -5.22 -1.09
N LEU A 151 -24.08 -5.22 -2.13
CA LEU A 151 -24.15 -4.23 -3.22
C LEU A 151 -25.45 -4.36 -4.02
N SER A 152 -25.90 -5.60 -4.31
CA SER A 152 -27.16 -5.82 -5.03
C SER A 152 -28.38 -5.41 -4.20
N GLU A 153 -28.40 -5.68 -2.90
CA GLU A 153 -29.47 -5.27 -1.99
C GLU A 153 -29.54 -3.73 -1.89
N ALA A 154 -28.38 -3.05 -1.79
CA ALA A 154 -28.34 -1.59 -1.80
C ALA A 154 -28.86 -1.01 -3.12
N ALA A 155 -28.46 -1.58 -4.26
CA ALA A 155 -28.98 -1.16 -5.57
C ALA A 155 -30.50 -1.35 -5.68
N ALA A 156 -31.05 -2.42 -5.13
CA ALA A 156 -32.49 -2.66 -5.07
C ALA A 156 -33.21 -1.63 -4.16
N ALA A 157 -32.64 -1.35 -2.99
CA ALA A 157 -33.18 -0.35 -2.06
C ALA A 157 -33.21 1.06 -2.68
N MET A 158 -32.21 1.44 -3.48
CA MET A 158 -32.19 2.71 -4.20
C MET A 158 -33.33 2.84 -5.21
N ARG A 159 -33.91 1.75 -5.70
CA ARG A 159 -35.04 1.71 -6.64
C ARG A 159 -36.40 1.61 -5.95
N ASP A 160 -36.44 1.45 -4.62
CA ASP A 160 -37.70 1.33 -3.89
C ASP A 160 -38.39 2.67 -3.77
N THR A 161 -39.38 2.91 -4.61
CA THR A 161 -40.15 4.15 -4.64
C THR A 161 -41.12 4.33 -3.45
N ASN A 162 -41.27 3.34 -2.57
CA ASN A 162 -42.02 3.47 -1.32
C ASN A 162 -41.22 4.23 -0.25
N GLU A 163 -39.91 4.30 -0.40
CA GLU A 163 -39.00 4.98 0.50
C GLU A 163 -38.67 6.40 0.01
N THR A 164 -38.30 7.28 0.95
CA THR A 164 -37.87 8.64 0.59
C THR A 164 -36.52 8.63 -0.12
N ALA A 165 -36.23 9.67 -0.91
CA ALA A 165 -34.94 9.82 -1.58
C ALA A 165 -33.74 9.77 -0.60
N GLU A 166 -33.92 10.34 0.60
CA GLU A 166 -32.91 10.33 1.66
C GLU A 166 -32.66 8.91 2.18
N GLN A 167 -33.70 8.12 2.43
CA GLN A 167 -33.57 6.72 2.86
C GLN A 167 -32.91 5.86 1.79
N ARG A 168 -33.26 6.09 0.53
CA ARG A 168 -32.67 5.41 -0.63
C ARG A 168 -31.19 5.75 -0.79
N LEU A 169 -30.81 7.02 -0.62
CA LEU A 169 -29.40 7.43 -0.61
C LEU A 169 -28.64 6.79 0.56
N TYR A 170 -29.24 6.81 1.75
CA TYR A 170 -28.63 6.21 2.94
C TYR A 170 -28.33 4.72 2.76
N ALA A 171 -29.18 3.98 2.04
CA ALA A 171 -28.94 2.57 1.74
C ALA A 171 -27.65 2.38 0.91
N ALA A 172 -27.39 3.29 -0.05
CA ALA A 172 -26.18 3.25 -0.86
C ALA A 172 -24.91 3.64 -0.09
N GLU A 173 -25.05 4.42 0.98
CA GLU A 173 -23.94 4.88 1.83
C GLU A 173 -23.77 4.06 3.12
N ALA A 174 -24.49 2.96 3.26
CA ALA A 174 -24.43 2.09 4.44
C ALA A 174 -22.98 1.60 4.68
N PRO A 175 -22.57 1.43 5.95
CA PRO A 175 -21.22 0.94 6.26
C PRO A 175 -20.85 -0.33 5.50
N ALA A 176 -21.78 -1.30 5.42
CA ALA A 176 -21.54 -2.56 4.70
C ALA A 176 -21.28 -2.35 3.19
N VAL A 177 -21.92 -1.35 2.56
CA VAL A 177 -21.68 -0.99 1.15
C VAL A 177 -20.27 -0.40 1.00
N ARG A 178 -19.89 0.50 1.90
CA ARG A 178 -18.55 1.10 1.89
C ARG A 178 -17.46 0.07 2.10
N ASP A 179 -17.67 -0.88 3.02
CA ASP A 179 -16.73 -1.98 3.28
C ASP A 179 -16.61 -2.88 2.02
N ALA A 180 -17.74 -3.25 1.40
CA ALA A 180 -17.74 -4.05 0.17
C ALA A 180 -17.04 -3.34 -1.00
N LEU A 181 -17.21 -2.02 -1.14
CA LEU A 181 -16.52 -1.21 -2.16
C LEU A 181 -15.05 -0.96 -1.82
N ALA A 182 -14.67 -0.97 -0.54
CA ALA A 182 -13.27 -0.90 -0.13
C ALA A 182 -12.51 -2.18 -0.49
N ASP A 183 -13.14 -3.34 -0.25
CA ASP A 183 -12.57 -4.64 -0.57
C ASP A 183 -12.57 -4.92 -2.09
N HIS A 184 -13.63 -4.51 -2.78
CA HIS A 184 -13.84 -4.74 -4.22
C HIS A 184 -14.21 -3.42 -4.94
N PRO A 185 -13.28 -2.45 -5.06
CA PRO A 185 -13.56 -1.18 -5.72
C PRO A 185 -13.81 -1.38 -7.21
N LEU A 186 -14.85 -0.71 -7.73
CA LEU A 186 -15.12 -0.67 -9.16
C LEU A 186 -14.09 0.23 -9.86
N ARG A 187 -13.06 -0.37 -10.45
CA ARG A 187 -11.96 0.34 -11.08
C ARG A 187 -12.23 0.59 -12.55
N GLU A 188 -12.49 1.83 -12.93
CA GLU A 188 -12.59 2.21 -14.34
C GLU A 188 -11.24 2.57 -14.93
N ARG A 189 -10.83 1.83 -15.98
CA ARG A 189 -9.60 2.08 -16.75
C ARG A 189 -8.36 2.21 -15.85
N PRO A 190 -8.05 1.21 -15.04
CA PRO A 190 -6.92 1.27 -14.12
C PRO A 190 -5.61 1.49 -14.88
N HIS A 191 -4.76 2.34 -14.31
CA HIS A 191 -3.38 2.55 -14.77
C HIS A 191 -2.43 2.07 -13.69
N TRP A 192 -1.46 1.24 -14.08
CA TRP A 192 -0.50 0.59 -13.20
C TRP A 192 0.89 1.17 -13.40
N SER A 193 1.60 1.44 -12.31
CA SER A 193 2.99 1.85 -12.32
C SER A 193 3.79 0.96 -11.36
N GLY A 194 4.87 0.38 -11.82
CA GLY A 194 5.71 -0.59 -11.11
C GLY A 194 6.02 -1.83 -11.97
N PRO A 195 6.58 -2.91 -11.38
CA PRO A 195 6.87 -3.09 -9.97
C PRO A 195 8.05 -2.23 -9.49
N TRP A 196 7.94 -1.68 -8.28
CA TRP A 196 8.99 -0.95 -7.61
C TRP A 196 9.60 -1.82 -6.52
N PRO A 197 10.89 -2.16 -6.58
CA PRO A 197 11.48 -3.13 -5.69
C PRO A 197 11.78 -2.55 -4.30
N VAL A 198 11.53 -3.37 -3.26
CA VAL A 198 11.83 -3.05 -1.85
C VAL A 198 12.55 -4.23 -1.22
N ARG A 199 13.76 -4.01 -0.69
CA ARG A 199 14.49 -4.98 0.11
C ARG A 199 14.20 -4.73 1.58
N VAL A 200 13.49 -5.68 2.21
CA VAL A 200 13.21 -5.65 3.64
C VAL A 200 14.24 -6.49 4.39
N GLU A 201 15.00 -5.84 5.24
CA GLU A 201 16.04 -6.45 6.06
C GLU A 201 15.50 -6.73 7.48
N ARG A 202 16.29 -7.44 8.31
CA ARG A 202 16.00 -7.60 9.73
C ARG A 202 15.96 -6.24 10.45
N ALA A 203 15.18 -6.12 11.53
CA ALA A 203 15.01 -4.85 12.27
C ALA A 203 16.36 -4.21 12.70
N ARG A 204 17.36 -5.02 13.06
CA ARG A 204 18.70 -4.53 13.44
C ARG A 204 19.52 -3.96 12.26
N ALA A 205 19.07 -4.07 11.04
CA ALA A 205 19.70 -3.38 9.90
C ALA A 205 19.41 -1.87 9.87
N LEU A 206 18.36 -1.40 10.57
CA LEU A 206 18.01 0.01 10.65
C LEU A 206 18.99 0.78 11.56
N TYR A 207 19.34 0.18 12.68
CA TYR A 207 20.29 0.74 13.64
C TYR A 207 20.96 -0.37 14.45
N GLY A 208 22.19 -0.09 14.92
CA GLY A 208 22.94 -1.01 15.78
C GLY A 208 24.07 -0.27 16.51
N ALA A 209 24.43 -0.76 17.67
CA ALA A 209 25.60 -0.31 18.40
C ALA A 209 26.82 -1.10 17.97
N TRP A 210 27.85 -0.42 17.49
CA TRP A 210 29.05 -1.02 16.90
C TRP A 210 30.21 -0.93 17.87
N TYR A 211 30.96 -2.05 18.03
CA TYR A 211 32.20 -2.12 18.79
C TYR A 211 33.36 -2.47 17.87
N GLU A 212 34.34 -1.60 17.81
CA GLU A 212 35.55 -1.81 17.02
C GLU A 212 36.71 -2.25 17.92
N PHE A 213 37.43 -3.29 17.52
CA PHE A 213 38.69 -3.69 18.16
C PHE A 213 39.61 -4.46 17.21
N PHE A 214 40.90 -4.45 17.50
CA PHE A 214 41.91 -5.15 16.70
C PHE A 214 42.10 -6.58 17.22
N PRO A 215 41.75 -7.61 16.46
CA PRO A 215 41.93 -9.01 16.88
C PRO A 215 43.35 -9.36 17.25
N ARG A 216 44.33 -8.76 16.56
CA ARG A 216 45.77 -8.98 16.84
C ARG A 216 46.21 -8.48 18.21
N SER A 217 45.49 -7.58 18.83
CA SER A 217 45.78 -7.04 20.16
C SER A 217 45.22 -7.94 21.28
N GLU A 218 44.15 -8.67 21.01
CA GLU A 218 43.50 -9.54 22.02
C GLU A 218 44.29 -10.81 22.24
N GLY A 219 44.85 -10.94 23.44
CA GLY A 219 45.72 -12.06 23.81
C GLY A 219 47.14 -11.97 23.23
N ALA A 220 47.55 -10.80 22.77
CA ALA A 220 48.93 -10.52 22.40
C ALA A 220 49.83 -10.56 23.64
N SER A 221 51.12 -10.90 23.42
CA SER A 221 52.15 -10.91 24.44
C SER A 221 53.44 -10.32 23.91
N LEU A 222 54.13 -9.57 24.78
CA LEU A 222 55.44 -9.04 24.44
C LEU A 222 56.57 -10.02 24.81
N HIS A 223 56.30 -10.96 25.74
CA HIS A 223 57.31 -11.94 26.20
C HIS A 223 56.65 -13.33 26.34
N PRO A 224 56.89 -14.28 25.42
CA PRO A 224 57.51 -14.10 24.10
C PRO A 224 56.62 -13.23 23.18
N LEU A 225 57.25 -12.56 22.23
CA LEU A 225 56.52 -11.74 21.27
C LEU A 225 55.53 -12.60 20.47
N ARG A 226 54.21 -12.33 20.64
CA ARG A 226 53.16 -13.08 19.98
C ARG A 226 51.97 -12.16 19.72
N SER A 227 51.44 -12.20 18.51
CA SER A 227 50.22 -11.52 18.11
C SER A 227 48.99 -12.29 18.57
N GLY A 228 47.91 -11.59 18.86
CA GLY A 228 46.60 -12.21 19.02
C GLY A 228 46.09 -12.81 17.71
N THR A 229 45.08 -13.63 17.81
CA THR A 229 44.42 -14.33 16.71
C THR A 229 42.91 -14.16 16.83
N PHE A 230 42.14 -14.52 15.81
CA PHE A 230 40.67 -14.57 15.91
C PHE A 230 40.19 -15.47 17.07
N ARG A 231 40.90 -16.59 17.35
CA ARG A 231 40.57 -17.47 18.47
C ARG A 231 40.79 -16.80 19.85
N THR A 232 41.78 -15.92 19.97
CA THR A 232 41.97 -15.15 21.21
C THR A 232 40.99 -14.00 21.31
N ALA A 233 40.66 -13.37 20.18
CA ALA A 233 39.69 -12.30 20.07
C ALA A 233 38.24 -12.76 20.37
N GLU A 234 37.89 -13.99 20.01
CA GLU A 234 36.58 -14.59 20.31
C GLU A 234 36.22 -14.51 21.79
N LYS A 235 37.21 -14.61 22.68
CA LYS A 235 37.03 -14.51 24.13
C LYS A 235 36.51 -13.13 24.59
N ARG A 236 36.64 -12.09 23.74
CA ARG A 236 36.17 -10.74 24.02
C ARG A 236 34.65 -10.60 23.73
N LEU A 237 34.09 -11.42 22.86
CA LEU A 237 32.70 -11.28 22.39
C LEU A 237 31.65 -11.31 23.51
N PRO A 238 31.76 -12.18 24.55
CA PRO A 238 30.81 -12.15 25.65
C PRO A 238 30.75 -10.79 26.36
N ALA A 239 31.91 -10.19 26.64
CA ALA A 239 31.98 -8.88 27.28
C ALA A 239 31.40 -7.76 26.39
N ILE A 240 31.65 -7.83 25.08
CA ILE A 240 31.07 -6.87 24.11
C ILE A 240 29.57 -6.98 24.08
N ARG A 241 29.02 -8.20 24.02
CA ARG A 241 27.59 -8.46 24.11
C ARG A 241 26.99 -7.94 25.42
N ASP A 242 27.63 -8.18 26.53
CA ASP A 242 27.15 -7.80 27.87
C ASP A 242 27.14 -6.26 28.06
N MET A 243 27.98 -5.55 27.31
CA MET A 243 27.94 -4.08 27.17
C MET A 243 26.78 -3.58 26.29
N GLY A 244 26.05 -4.47 25.60
CA GLY A 244 24.89 -4.12 24.77
C GLY A 244 25.22 -3.79 23.30
N PHE A 245 26.43 -4.13 22.82
CA PHE A 245 26.75 -3.95 21.40
C PHE A 245 26.16 -5.06 20.52
N ASP A 246 25.74 -4.69 19.33
CA ASP A 246 25.08 -5.57 18.36
C ASP A 246 26.01 -6.06 17.25
N VAL A 247 26.99 -5.25 16.91
CA VAL A 247 27.90 -5.47 15.78
C VAL A 247 29.35 -5.32 16.23
N VAL A 248 30.20 -6.23 15.77
CA VAL A 248 31.64 -6.15 15.94
C VAL A 248 32.26 -5.77 14.60
N TYR A 249 33.03 -4.70 14.59
CA TYR A 249 33.86 -4.29 13.46
C TYR A 249 35.32 -4.67 13.75
N LEU A 250 35.92 -5.47 12.86
CA LEU A 250 37.28 -5.90 12.93
C LEU A 250 38.09 -5.25 11.82
N PRO A 251 38.87 -4.19 12.10
CA PRO A 251 39.75 -3.60 11.10
C PRO A 251 40.81 -4.59 10.64
N PRO A 252 41.27 -4.55 9.37
CA PRO A 252 42.26 -5.43 8.79
C PRO A 252 43.64 -5.26 9.40
#